data_eedfa2a4d018fd8222750eacef391ec5
#
_entry.id   eedfa2a4d018fd8222750eacef391ec5
#
_cell.length_a   1.000
_cell.length_b   1.000
_cell.length_c   1.000
_cell.angle_alpha   90.00
_cell.angle_beta   90.00
_cell.angle_gamma   90.00
#
_symmetry.space_group_name_H-M   'P 1'
#
loop_
_entity.id
_entity.type
_entity.pdbx_description
1 polymer ?
#
loop_
_entity_poly.entity_id
_entity_poly.type
_entity_poly.pdbx_seq_one_letter_code
_entity_poly.pdbx_strand_id
1 'polypeptide(L)'
;MQCDRTSDGSPVFLRCGADMSKTIFAPDAFAGKSVLISGGTSGIGYAAAAMFLSSGARVVLMGRDQMRGKGAEKQLSATGRVLFCAGDVRSLSDCGRVVAEAIRCYGALDVLVNAAGIYHEGALDALSAEELDALLDTNIKGTIHLSQAALPHLRRARGNIVNIASDAGLHGNYFCAAYAATKGAVVALTRSLARETACDGVRVNAVAPADILTPMTERQLAAYLPREDQLREMASLYPLGRIGTADEAAAAVVFLASPAAAWVTGSIYMVDGGLTA
;
A
#
# COMPACT_ATOMS: atom_id res chain seq x y z
N MET A 1 10.54 -17.97 28.25
CA MET A 1 10.66 -16.55 28.64
C MET A 1 9.24 -16.03 28.81
N GLN A 2 8.80 -15.76 30.04
CA GLN A 2 7.49 -15.19 30.30
C GLN A 2 7.52 -13.70 29.92
N CYS A 3 6.64 -13.30 29.03
CA CYS A 3 6.38 -11.89 28.78
C CYS A 3 5.61 -11.32 29.97
N ASP A 4 6.16 -10.31 30.64
CA ASP A 4 5.57 -9.68 31.83
C ASP A 4 4.20 -9.08 31.51
N ARG A 5 3.22 -9.43 32.35
CA ARG A 5 1.92 -8.76 32.38
C ARG A 5 2.06 -7.43 33.14
N THR A 6 1.37 -6.39 32.70
CA THR A 6 1.27 -5.16 33.49
C THR A 6 0.60 -5.45 34.83
N SER A 7 0.96 -4.70 35.88
CA SER A 7 0.53 -4.89 37.27
C SER A 7 -0.98 -4.78 37.52
N ASP A 8 -1.78 -4.41 36.52
CA ASP A 8 -3.25 -4.26 36.58
C ASP A 8 -4.01 -5.34 35.79
N GLY A 9 -3.30 -6.33 35.23
CA GLY A 9 -3.93 -7.43 34.49
C GLY A 9 -4.51 -7.06 33.13
N SER A 10 -4.39 -5.82 32.67
CA SER A 10 -4.88 -5.34 31.38
C SER A 10 -3.99 -5.89 30.25
N PRO A 11 -4.55 -6.45 29.19
CA PRO A 11 -3.76 -6.93 28.07
C PRO A 11 -3.02 -5.73 27.44
N VAL A 12 -1.73 -5.93 27.14
CA VAL A 12 -0.79 -4.95 26.54
C VAL A 12 -1.27 -4.40 25.18
N PHE A 13 -2.39 -4.86 24.67
CA PHE A 13 -2.98 -4.55 23.36
C PHE A 13 -3.36 -3.09 23.12
N LEU A 14 -3.36 -2.23 24.15
CA LEU A 14 -3.84 -0.84 24.03
C LEU A 14 -2.77 0.24 24.14
N ARG A 15 -1.49 -0.09 24.22
CA ARG A 15 -0.40 0.90 24.40
C ARG A 15 0.66 0.91 23.30
N CYS A 16 0.36 0.53 22.10
CA CYS A 16 1.25 0.82 20.97
C CYS A 16 0.56 1.66 19.89
N GLY A 17 -0.14 2.70 20.31
CA GLY A 17 -0.27 3.89 19.51
C GLY A 17 1.02 4.69 19.71
N ALA A 18 2.11 4.31 19.05
CA ALA A 18 3.17 5.27 18.82
C ALA A 18 2.48 6.47 18.19
N ASP A 19 2.62 7.63 18.79
CA ASP A 19 2.15 8.89 18.21
C ASP A 19 2.96 9.13 16.93
N MET A 20 2.48 8.55 15.83
CA MET A 20 3.06 8.67 14.49
C MET A 20 2.88 10.08 13.92
N SER A 21 2.33 11.04 14.70
CA SER A 21 2.36 12.46 14.39
C SER A 21 3.79 13.02 14.41
N LYS A 22 4.75 12.27 15.00
CA LYS A 22 6.18 12.57 14.87
C LYS A 22 6.65 12.11 13.51
N THR A 23 7.09 13.04 12.69
CA THR A 23 7.68 12.81 11.37
C THR A 23 8.80 11.76 11.47
N ILE A 24 8.54 10.55 10.92
CA ILE A 24 9.54 9.45 10.87
C ILE A 24 10.67 9.82 9.90
N PHE A 25 10.34 10.61 8.88
CA PHE A 25 11.27 11.11 7.88
C PHE A 25 11.47 12.62 8.06
N ALA A 26 12.64 13.15 7.64
CA ALA A 26 12.88 14.58 7.67
C ALA A 26 11.77 15.33 6.91
N PRO A 27 11.32 16.50 7.39
CA PRO A 27 10.20 17.24 6.80
C PRO A 27 10.42 17.65 5.34
N ASP A 28 11.65 17.61 4.86
CA ASP A 28 12.08 17.95 3.50
C ASP A 28 12.61 16.76 2.70
N ALA A 29 12.52 15.54 3.24
CA ALA A 29 13.05 14.32 2.59
C ALA A 29 12.51 14.09 1.17
N PHE A 30 11.30 14.58 0.88
CA PHE A 30 10.67 14.56 -0.42
C PHE A 30 10.34 15.95 -0.98
N ALA A 31 11.06 16.99 -0.52
CA ALA A 31 10.85 18.36 -0.99
C ALA A 31 10.95 18.42 -2.53
N GLY A 32 9.93 19.01 -3.16
CA GLY A 32 9.86 19.13 -4.62
C GLY A 32 9.50 17.85 -5.36
N LYS A 33 9.41 16.69 -4.71
CA LYS A 33 9.04 15.42 -5.33
C LYS A 33 7.52 15.32 -5.53
N SER A 34 7.11 14.67 -6.62
CA SER A 34 5.71 14.37 -6.90
C SER A 34 5.46 12.86 -6.82
N VAL A 35 4.39 12.50 -6.12
CA VAL A 35 4.02 11.13 -5.81
C VAL A 35 2.60 10.87 -6.30
N LEU A 36 2.40 9.79 -7.05
CA LEU A 36 1.07 9.29 -7.44
C LEU A 36 0.78 8.02 -6.65
N ILE A 37 -0.38 7.97 -5.99
CA ILE A 37 -0.79 6.83 -5.17
C ILE A 37 -2.15 6.33 -5.64
N SER A 38 -2.22 5.13 -6.23
CA SER A 38 -3.49 4.44 -6.44
C SER A 38 -3.98 3.84 -5.12
N GLY A 39 -5.31 3.86 -4.90
CA GLY A 39 -5.85 3.46 -3.59
C GLY A 39 -5.48 4.42 -2.45
N GLY A 40 -5.06 5.65 -2.78
CA GLY A 40 -4.61 6.67 -1.82
C GLY A 40 -5.70 7.28 -0.93
N THR A 41 -6.94 6.83 -1.05
CA THR A 41 -8.10 7.40 -0.32
C THR A 41 -8.44 6.68 0.97
N SER A 42 -7.74 5.60 1.32
CA SER A 42 -7.94 4.83 2.56
C SER A 42 -6.75 3.90 2.86
N GLY A 43 -6.69 3.34 4.06
CA GLY A 43 -5.73 2.31 4.46
C GLY A 43 -4.27 2.72 4.24
N ILE A 44 -3.46 1.77 3.77
CA ILE A 44 -2.01 1.95 3.58
C ILE A 44 -1.70 3.09 2.61
N GLY A 45 -2.46 3.21 1.51
CA GLY A 45 -2.24 4.28 0.53
C GLY A 45 -2.49 5.67 1.10
N TYR A 46 -3.52 5.83 1.94
CA TYR A 46 -3.81 7.10 2.63
C TYR A 46 -2.73 7.45 3.67
N ALA A 47 -2.32 6.47 4.47
CA ALA A 47 -1.24 6.64 5.44
C ALA A 47 0.09 7.03 4.76
N ALA A 48 0.42 6.36 3.65
CA ALA A 48 1.59 6.73 2.84
C ALA A 48 1.47 8.16 2.29
N ALA A 49 0.28 8.57 1.80
CA ALA A 49 0.06 9.93 1.33
C ALA A 49 0.31 10.96 2.43
N ALA A 50 -0.19 10.73 3.65
CA ALA A 50 0.06 11.61 4.79
C ALA A 50 1.55 11.73 5.12
N MET A 51 2.30 10.62 5.12
CA MET A 51 3.74 10.62 5.36
C MET A 51 4.54 11.32 4.26
N PHE A 52 4.20 11.12 2.99
CA PHE A 52 4.83 11.84 1.88
C PHE A 52 4.59 13.35 1.99
N LEU A 53 3.36 13.77 2.30
CA LEU A 53 3.01 15.18 2.47
C LEU A 53 3.77 15.81 3.64
N SER A 54 3.84 15.14 4.80
CA SER A 54 4.59 15.62 5.96
C SER A 54 6.11 15.69 5.72
N SER A 55 6.59 14.97 4.70
CA SER A 55 7.98 14.98 4.25
C SER A 55 8.22 15.91 3.03
N GLY A 56 7.29 16.83 2.73
CA GLY A 56 7.44 17.87 1.72
C GLY A 56 7.10 17.49 0.29
N ALA A 57 6.54 16.29 0.06
CA ALA A 57 6.09 15.87 -1.27
C ALA A 57 4.80 16.59 -1.72
N ARG A 58 4.55 16.52 -3.03
CA ARG A 58 3.27 16.83 -3.66
C ARG A 58 2.62 15.51 -4.04
N VAL A 59 1.38 15.27 -3.64
CA VAL A 59 0.74 13.97 -3.77
C VAL A 59 -0.51 14.02 -4.65
N VAL A 60 -0.64 13.08 -5.57
CA VAL A 60 -1.87 12.79 -6.30
C VAL A 60 -2.46 11.50 -5.77
N LEU A 61 -3.70 11.57 -5.31
CA LEU A 61 -4.49 10.42 -4.89
C LEU A 61 -5.35 9.95 -6.06
N MET A 62 -5.25 8.67 -6.42
CA MET A 62 -6.15 8.05 -7.40
C MET A 62 -7.10 7.07 -6.70
N GLY A 63 -8.38 7.17 -7.03
CA GLY A 63 -9.41 6.27 -6.53
C GLY A 63 -10.73 6.43 -7.29
N ARG A 64 -11.62 5.44 -7.19
CA ARG A 64 -12.89 5.42 -7.94
C ARG A 64 -14.00 6.26 -7.29
N ASP A 65 -14.00 6.30 -5.98
CA ASP A 65 -15.04 6.96 -5.19
C ASP A 65 -14.74 8.46 -5.05
N GLN A 66 -15.53 9.27 -5.74
CA GLN A 66 -15.39 10.72 -5.79
C GLN A 66 -15.57 11.37 -4.41
N MET A 67 -16.55 10.91 -3.64
CA MET A 67 -16.85 11.50 -2.32
C MET A 67 -15.74 11.20 -1.32
N ARG A 68 -15.33 9.92 -1.24
CA ARG A 68 -14.22 9.50 -0.39
C ARG A 68 -12.92 10.18 -0.79
N GLY A 69 -12.67 10.30 -2.09
CA GLY A 69 -11.48 10.95 -2.62
C GLY A 69 -11.40 12.42 -2.25
N LYS A 70 -12.47 13.17 -2.43
CA LYS A 70 -12.54 14.58 -2.02
C LYS A 70 -12.48 14.76 -0.50
N GLY A 71 -13.04 13.82 0.27
CA GLY A 71 -12.89 13.78 1.72
C GLY A 71 -11.42 13.60 2.15
N ALA A 72 -10.72 12.63 1.54
CA ALA A 72 -9.28 12.39 1.78
C ALA A 72 -8.42 13.60 1.39
N GLU A 73 -8.66 14.19 0.22
CA GLU A 73 -7.99 15.41 -0.23
C GLU A 73 -8.16 16.55 0.79
N LYS A 74 -9.39 16.80 1.23
CA LYS A 74 -9.68 17.84 2.23
C LYS A 74 -8.95 17.61 3.55
N GLN A 75 -8.94 16.36 4.05
CA GLN A 75 -8.26 16.03 5.30
C GLN A 75 -6.74 16.21 5.20
N LEU A 76 -6.15 15.80 4.09
CA LEU A 76 -4.71 15.85 3.86
C LEU A 76 -4.21 17.24 3.42
N SER A 77 -5.07 18.13 2.95
CA SER A 77 -4.68 19.46 2.45
C SER A 77 -4.05 20.35 3.51
N ALA A 78 -4.33 20.11 4.78
CA ALA A 78 -3.69 20.81 5.89
C ALA A 78 -2.21 20.42 6.08
N THR A 79 -1.80 19.27 5.55
CA THR A 79 -0.43 18.73 5.68
C THR A 79 0.46 19.13 4.49
N GLY A 80 -0.12 19.42 3.31
CA GLY A 80 0.65 19.76 2.13
C GLY A 80 -0.16 19.80 0.84
N ARG A 81 0.57 19.78 -0.30
CA ARG A 81 -0.04 19.85 -1.63
C ARG A 81 -0.55 18.48 -2.06
N VAL A 82 -1.86 18.29 -1.96
CA VAL A 82 -2.55 17.07 -2.37
C VAL A 82 -3.60 17.38 -3.43
N LEU A 83 -3.79 16.45 -4.38
CA LEU A 83 -4.80 16.51 -5.42
C LEU A 83 -5.47 15.14 -5.51
N PHE A 84 -6.80 15.10 -5.51
CA PHE A 84 -7.54 13.88 -5.82
C PHE A 84 -7.94 13.85 -7.31
N CYS A 85 -7.61 12.76 -7.99
CA CYS A 85 -8.03 12.45 -9.34
C CYS A 85 -8.88 11.18 -9.34
N ALA A 86 -10.17 11.31 -9.69
CA ALA A 86 -11.02 10.14 -9.85
C ALA A 86 -10.54 9.29 -11.04
N GLY A 87 -10.45 7.98 -10.85
CA GLY A 87 -10.06 7.04 -11.90
C GLY A 87 -10.08 5.60 -11.40
N ASP A 88 -10.31 4.68 -12.33
CA ASP A 88 -10.27 3.24 -12.09
C ASP A 88 -8.97 2.65 -12.65
N VAL A 89 -8.19 1.99 -11.81
CA VAL A 89 -6.92 1.35 -12.26
C VAL A 89 -7.15 0.24 -13.29
N ARG A 90 -8.37 -0.34 -13.35
CA ARG A 90 -8.75 -1.32 -14.36
C ARG A 90 -8.83 -0.71 -15.77
N SER A 91 -8.98 0.60 -15.86
CA SER A 91 -9.05 1.37 -17.12
C SER A 91 -7.70 1.97 -17.48
N LEU A 92 -7.08 1.48 -18.56
CA LEU A 92 -5.81 2.02 -19.06
C LEU A 92 -5.94 3.52 -19.43
N SER A 93 -7.09 3.94 -19.96
CA SER A 93 -7.35 5.35 -20.30
C SER A 93 -7.42 6.22 -19.05
N ASP A 94 -8.02 5.75 -17.96
CA ASP A 94 -8.04 6.46 -16.68
C ASP A 94 -6.64 6.57 -16.09
N CYS A 95 -5.85 5.49 -16.14
CA CYS A 95 -4.45 5.52 -15.70
C CYS A 95 -3.65 6.57 -16.46
N GLY A 96 -3.76 6.61 -17.80
CA GLY A 96 -3.11 7.63 -18.64
C GLY A 96 -3.55 9.05 -18.29
N ARG A 97 -4.85 9.27 -18.13
CA ARG A 97 -5.42 10.58 -17.76
C ARG A 97 -4.93 11.05 -16.38
N VAL A 98 -4.91 10.19 -15.38
CA VAL A 98 -4.47 10.55 -14.02
C VAL A 98 -2.97 10.85 -13.99
N VAL A 99 -2.14 10.08 -14.71
CA VAL A 99 -0.71 10.37 -14.86
C VAL A 99 -0.49 11.71 -15.56
N ALA A 100 -1.21 11.98 -16.67
CA ALA A 100 -1.12 13.27 -17.37
C ALA A 100 -1.51 14.44 -16.46
N GLU A 101 -2.53 14.27 -15.62
CA GLU A 101 -2.95 15.28 -14.66
C GLU A 101 -1.88 15.53 -13.57
N ALA A 102 -1.23 14.47 -13.08
CA ALA A 102 -0.11 14.60 -12.15
C ALA A 102 1.04 15.42 -12.76
N ILE A 103 1.40 15.13 -13.99
CA ILE A 103 2.43 15.88 -14.73
C ILE A 103 2.00 17.33 -14.98
N ARG A 104 0.74 17.56 -15.39
CA ARG A 104 0.21 18.90 -15.61
C ARG A 104 0.29 19.77 -14.36
N CYS A 105 -0.04 19.19 -13.19
CA CYS A 105 -0.10 19.93 -11.92
C CYS A 105 1.26 20.12 -11.28
N TYR A 106 2.15 19.14 -11.39
CA TYR A 106 3.40 19.10 -10.61
C TYR A 106 4.69 19.07 -11.46
N GLY A 107 4.56 18.99 -12.79
CA GLY A 107 5.68 19.08 -13.73
C GLY A 107 6.48 17.78 -13.91
N ALA A 108 6.41 16.86 -12.96
CA ALA A 108 7.15 15.60 -12.98
C ALA A 108 6.38 14.50 -12.21
N LEU A 109 6.81 13.24 -12.37
CA LEU A 109 6.41 12.14 -11.52
C LEU A 109 7.67 11.40 -11.04
N ASP A 110 7.94 11.48 -9.75
CA ASP A 110 9.12 10.89 -9.12
C ASP A 110 8.83 9.53 -8.48
N VAL A 111 7.63 9.35 -7.93
CA VAL A 111 7.24 8.13 -7.22
C VAL A 111 5.85 7.68 -7.65
N LEU A 112 5.72 6.39 -7.93
CA LEU A 112 4.44 5.71 -8.08
C LEU A 112 4.25 4.72 -6.94
N VAL A 113 3.10 4.79 -6.24
CA VAL A 113 2.69 3.78 -5.27
C VAL A 113 1.43 3.07 -5.78
N ASN A 114 1.56 1.79 -6.09
CA ASN A 114 0.43 0.93 -6.47
C ASN A 114 -0.17 0.29 -5.22
N ALA A 115 -1.13 1.00 -4.57
CA ALA A 115 -1.81 0.53 -3.37
C ALA A 115 -3.30 0.21 -3.60
N ALA A 116 -3.83 0.39 -4.80
CA ALA A 116 -5.17 -0.08 -5.15
C ALA A 116 -5.21 -1.61 -5.15
N GLY A 117 -6.18 -2.17 -4.46
CA GLY A 117 -6.37 -3.62 -4.41
C GLY A 117 -7.71 -3.98 -3.75
N ILE A 118 -8.14 -5.19 -4.02
CA ILE A 118 -9.29 -5.83 -3.37
C ILE A 118 -8.84 -7.18 -2.81
N TYR A 119 -9.57 -7.64 -1.81
CA TYR A 119 -9.37 -8.92 -1.16
C TYR A 119 -10.61 -9.80 -1.39
N HIS A 120 -10.39 -11.08 -1.51
CA HIS A 120 -11.43 -12.10 -1.51
C HIS A 120 -10.96 -13.29 -0.68
N GLU A 121 -11.83 -13.76 0.19
CA GLU A 121 -11.66 -14.96 1.00
C GLU A 121 -12.81 -15.91 0.74
N GLY A 122 -12.48 -17.15 0.43
CA GLY A 122 -13.45 -18.21 0.13
C GLY A 122 -12.76 -19.44 -0.43
N ALA A 123 -13.46 -20.57 -0.39
CA ALA A 123 -13.00 -21.79 -1.03
C ALA A 123 -12.89 -21.60 -2.55
N LEU A 124 -11.84 -22.14 -3.14
CA LEU A 124 -11.54 -21.92 -4.57
C LEU A 124 -12.67 -22.44 -5.49
N ASP A 125 -13.32 -23.51 -5.10
CA ASP A 125 -14.45 -24.12 -5.84
C ASP A 125 -15.77 -23.35 -5.70
N ALA A 126 -15.82 -22.38 -4.78
CA ALA A 126 -16.97 -21.47 -4.60
C ALA A 126 -16.74 -20.10 -5.25
N LEU A 127 -15.54 -19.83 -5.75
CA LEU A 127 -15.20 -18.54 -6.37
C LEU A 127 -15.93 -18.37 -7.71
N SER A 128 -16.68 -17.29 -7.85
CA SER A 128 -17.36 -16.97 -9.13
C SER A 128 -16.37 -16.40 -10.15
N ALA A 129 -16.73 -16.48 -11.44
CA ALA A 129 -15.93 -15.89 -12.50
C ALA A 129 -15.81 -14.36 -12.35
N GLU A 130 -16.89 -13.70 -11.93
CA GLU A 130 -16.95 -12.25 -11.71
C GLU A 130 -16.03 -11.81 -10.58
N GLU A 131 -15.94 -12.56 -9.48
CA GLU A 131 -15.03 -12.30 -8.38
C GLU A 131 -13.56 -12.49 -8.80
N LEU A 132 -13.28 -13.56 -9.54
CA LEU A 132 -11.97 -13.81 -10.11
C LEU A 132 -11.55 -12.67 -11.05
N ASP A 133 -12.42 -12.28 -11.99
CA ASP A 133 -12.14 -11.19 -12.92
C ASP A 133 -11.90 -9.87 -12.17
N ALA A 134 -12.68 -9.56 -11.14
CA ALA A 134 -12.50 -8.38 -10.33
C ALA A 134 -11.12 -8.36 -9.64
N LEU A 135 -10.67 -9.51 -9.10
CA LEU A 135 -9.34 -9.67 -8.50
C LEU A 135 -8.23 -9.45 -9.53
N LEU A 136 -8.30 -10.13 -10.68
CA LEU A 136 -7.31 -10.04 -11.74
C LEU A 136 -7.24 -8.62 -12.30
N ASP A 137 -8.38 -8.02 -12.60
CA ASP A 137 -8.47 -6.68 -13.17
C ASP A 137 -7.94 -5.61 -12.22
N THR A 138 -8.26 -5.71 -10.93
CA THR A 138 -7.84 -4.69 -9.96
C THR A 138 -6.38 -4.91 -9.53
N ASN A 139 -6.05 -6.10 -9.06
CA ASN A 139 -4.77 -6.33 -8.39
C ASN A 139 -3.60 -6.51 -9.38
N ILE A 140 -3.87 -7.11 -10.55
CA ILE A 140 -2.84 -7.38 -11.56
C ILE A 140 -2.89 -6.34 -12.66
N LYS A 141 -3.96 -6.31 -13.47
CA LYS A 141 -4.05 -5.39 -14.61
C LYS A 141 -3.95 -3.94 -14.15
N GLY A 142 -4.61 -3.57 -13.04
CA GLY A 142 -4.54 -2.23 -12.50
C GLY A 142 -3.13 -1.80 -12.13
N THR A 143 -2.35 -2.67 -11.48
CA THR A 143 -0.94 -2.43 -11.17
C THR A 143 -0.11 -2.27 -12.45
N ILE A 144 -0.34 -3.12 -13.45
CA ILE A 144 0.36 -3.05 -14.74
C ILE A 144 -0.01 -1.78 -15.50
N HIS A 145 -1.29 -1.47 -15.66
CA HIS A 145 -1.78 -0.30 -16.41
C HIS A 145 -1.20 1.01 -15.86
N LEU A 146 -1.26 1.18 -14.53
CA LEU A 146 -0.77 2.41 -13.94
C LEU A 146 0.75 2.50 -14.00
N SER A 147 1.46 1.39 -13.80
CA SER A 147 2.92 1.34 -13.99
C SER A 147 3.30 1.65 -15.42
N GLN A 148 2.61 1.06 -16.42
CA GLN A 148 2.83 1.32 -17.84
C GLN A 148 2.65 2.80 -18.18
N ALA A 149 1.57 3.42 -17.70
CA ALA A 149 1.30 4.84 -17.94
C ALA A 149 2.35 5.76 -17.27
N ALA A 150 2.82 5.40 -16.07
CA ALA A 150 3.77 6.21 -15.30
C ALA A 150 5.23 6.06 -15.78
N LEU A 151 5.59 4.90 -16.32
CA LEU A 151 6.98 4.52 -16.58
C LEU A 151 7.77 5.51 -17.45
N PRO A 152 7.24 6.10 -18.55
CA PRO A 152 7.96 7.09 -19.34
C PRO A 152 8.36 8.34 -18.54
N HIS A 153 7.55 8.72 -17.55
CA HIS A 153 7.79 9.87 -16.68
C HIS A 153 8.78 9.51 -15.56
N LEU A 154 8.65 8.34 -14.97
CA LEU A 154 9.57 7.83 -13.97
C LEU A 154 10.99 7.65 -14.53
N ARG A 155 11.14 7.20 -15.78
CA ARG A 155 12.45 7.14 -16.48
C ARG A 155 13.10 8.51 -16.58
N ARG A 156 12.34 9.56 -16.95
CA ARG A 156 12.87 10.93 -17.03
C ARG A 156 13.31 11.45 -15.66
N ALA A 157 12.57 11.11 -14.60
CA ALA A 157 12.84 11.54 -13.23
C ALA A 157 13.91 10.67 -12.52
N ARG A 158 14.30 9.53 -13.09
CA ARG A 158 15.03 8.45 -12.40
C ARG A 158 14.36 8.10 -11.07
N GLY A 159 13.04 7.92 -11.15
CA GLY A 159 12.15 7.78 -10.02
C GLY A 159 12.05 6.36 -9.49
N ASN A 160 10.92 6.06 -8.86
CA ASN A 160 10.72 4.70 -8.35
C ASN A 160 9.24 4.29 -8.30
N ILE A 161 9.01 2.97 -8.23
CA ILE A 161 7.72 2.33 -8.03
C ILE A 161 7.77 1.54 -6.73
N VAL A 162 6.74 1.70 -5.90
CA VAL A 162 6.50 0.82 -4.74
C VAL A 162 5.13 0.16 -4.90
N ASN A 163 5.13 -1.15 -5.03
CA ASN A 163 3.93 -1.96 -5.15
C ASN A 163 3.48 -2.47 -3.77
N ILE A 164 2.17 -2.59 -3.54
CA ILE A 164 1.65 -3.29 -2.37
C ILE A 164 1.32 -4.74 -2.78
N ALA A 165 2.22 -5.64 -2.40
CA ALA A 165 2.02 -7.08 -2.48
C ALA A 165 1.20 -7.60 -1.28
N SER A 166 1.53 -8.76 -0.75
CA SER A 166 1.04 -9.36 0.51
C SER A 166 1.95 -10.53 0.87
N ASP A 167 2.02 -10.87 2.15
CA ASP A 167 2.55 -12.13 2.66
C ASP A 167 1.90 -13.33 1.95
N ALA A 168 0.58 -13.28 1.72
CA ALA A 168 -0.16 -14.32 1.02
C ALA A 168 0.40 -14.62 -0.38
N GLY A 169 0.98 -13.62 -1.05
CA GLY A 169 1.62 -13.80 -2.36
C GLY A 169 3.00 -14.50 -2.31
N LEU A 170 3.54 -14.74 -1.13
CA LEU A 170 4.84 -15.38 -0.90
C LEU A 170 4.71 -16.75 -0.23
N HIS A 171 3.83 -16.87 0.76
CA HIS A 171 3.70 -18.06 1.60
C HIS A 171 2.36 -18.80 1.39
N GLY A 172 1.40 -18.15 0.73
CA GLY A 172 0.01 -18.60 0.66
C GLY A 172 -0.71 -18.28 1.98
N ASN A 173 -2.04 -18.40 1.93
CA ASN A 173 -2.88 -18.23 3.12
C ASN A 173 -4.18 -19.02 2.94
N TYR A 174 -4.86 -19.37 4.04
CA TYR A 174 -6.09 -20.14 4.01
C TYR A 174 -7.20 -19.39 3.29
N PHE A 175 -7.98 -20.10 2.48
CA PHE A 175 -9.17 -19.60 1.77
C PHE A 175 -8.98 -18.35 0.91
N CYS A 176 -7.73 -18.04 0.50
CA CYS A 176 -7.47 -16.89 -0.35
C CYS A 176 -6.57 -17.22 -1.56
N ALA A 177 -6.68 -18.43 -2.13
CA ALA A 177 -5.82 -18.90 -3.21
C ALA A 177 -5.79 -17.95 -4.42
N ALA A 178 -6.95 -17.45 -4.87
CA ALA A 178 -7.02 -16.52 -6.00
C ALA A 178 -6.40 -15.14 -5.66
N TYR A 179 -6.66 -14.63 -4.46
CA TYR A 179 -6.02 -13.40 -3.98
C TYR A 179 -4.50 -13.57 -3.89
N ALA A 180 -4.04 -14.66 -3.28
CA ALA A 180 -2.61 -15.00 -3.17
C ALA A 180 -1.93 -15.07 -4.54
N ALA A 181 -2.60 -15.68 -5.53
CA ALA A 181 -2.11 -15.71 -6.91
C ALA A 181 -1.93 -14.29 -7.49
N THR A 182 -2.89 -13.38 -7.24
CA THR A 182 -2.74 -11.98 -7.71
C THR A 182 -1.58 -11.28 -7.04
N LYS A 183 -1.35 -11.50 -5.75
CA LYS A 183 -0.23 -10.89 -5.02
C LYS A 183 1.12 -11.52 -5.37
N GLY A 184 1.15 -12.81 -5.68
CA GLY A 184 2.31 -13.48 -6.29
C GLY A 184 2.66 -12.91 -7.66
N ALA A 185 1.66 -12.58 -8.49
CA ALA A 185 1.88 -11.89 -9.76
C ALA A 185 2.51 -10.50 -9.56
N VAL A 186 2.08 -9.73 -8.54
CA VAL A 186 2.71 -8.43 -8.19
C VAL A 186 4.16 -8.61 -7.75
N VAL A 187 4.48 -9.68 -7.01
CA VAL A 187 5.87 -10.03 -6.64
C VAL A 187 6.72 -10.29 -7.88
N ALA A 188 6.24 -11.12 -8.80
CA ALA A 188 6.95 -11.43 -10.05
C ALA A 188 7.12 -10.19 -10.93
N LEU A 189 6.06 -9.38 -11.09
CA LEU A 189 6.10 -8.10 -11.80
C LEU A 189 7.15 -7.16 -11.21
N THR A 190 7.19 -7.01 -9.89
CA THR A 190 8.17 -6.16 -9.19
C THR A 190 9.60 -6.54 -9.54
N ARG A 191 9.94 -7.83 -9.45
CA ARG A 191 11.28 -8.34 -9.73
C ARG A 191 11.67 -8.18 -11.20
N SER A 192 10.75 -8.46 -12.11
CA SER A 192 10.99 -8.36 -13.55
C SER A 192 11.15 -6.91 -13.99
N LEU A 193 10.23 -6.02 -13.54
CA LEU A 193 10.26 -4.60 -13.89
C LEU A 193 11.48 -3.90 -13.30
N ALA A 194 11.93 -4.29 -12.09
CA ALA A 194 13.16 -3.79 -11.49
C ALA A 194 14.39 -4.04 -12.38
N ARG A 195 14.49 -5.23 -12.97
CA ARG A 195 15.58 -5.57 -13.91
C ARG A 195 15.47 -4.80 -15.22
N GLU A 196 14.26 -4.69 -15.76
CA GLU A 196 13.98 -3.99 -17.02
C GLU A 196 14.36 -2.51 -16.95
N THR A 197 14.11 -1.85 -15.78
CA THR A 197 14.20 -0.40 -15.66
C THR A 197 15.47 0.09 -14.93
N ALA A 198 16.29 -0.83 -14.45
CA ALA A 198 17.50 -0.48 -13.70
C ALA A 198 18.50 0.38 -14.50
N CYS A 199 18.66 0.11 -15.80
CA CYS A 199 19.53 0.89 -16.68
C CYS A 199 19.04 2.34 -16.87
N ASP A 200 17.73 2.58 -16.69
CA ASP A 200 17.12 3.92 -16.71
C ASP A 200 17.24 4.65 -15.36
N GLY A 201 17.77 3.98 -14.33
CA GLY A 201 17.86 4.49 -12.97
C GLY A 201 16.54 4.45 -12.21
N VAL A 202 15.54 3.69 -12.69
CA VAL A 202 14.25 3.51 -12.00
C VAL A 202 14.33 2.30 -11.07
N ARG A 203 13.99 2.48 -9.81
CA ARG A 203 13.89 1.41 -8.82
C ARG A 203 12.45 0.90 -8.72
N VAL A 204 12.27 -0.40 -8.55
CA VAL A 204 10.94 -1.00 -8.36
C VAL A 204 11.01 -1.99 -7.21
N ASN A 205 10.23 -1.76 -6.17
CA ASN A 205 10.17 -2.60 -4.98
C ASN A 205 8.72 -2.89 -4.59
N ALA A 206 8.51 -3.83 -3.69
CA ALA A 206 7.21 -4.07 -3.10
C ALA A 206 7.29 -4.14 -1.57
N VAL A 207 6.23 -3.68 -0.92
CA VAL A 207 5.93 -3.99 0.48
C VAL A 207 4.94 -5.15 0.47
N ALA A 208 5.20 -6.16 1.29
CA ALA A 208 4.35 -7.34 1.49
C ALA A 208 3.83 -7.34 2.94
N PRO A 209 2.72 -6.65 3.22
CA PRO A 209 2.11 -6.67 4.53
C PRO A 209 1.39 -7.99 4.78
N ALA A 210 1.31 -8.39 6.05
CA ALA A 210 0.31 -9.34 6.54
C ALA A 210 -0.95 -8.57 6.98
N ASP A 211 -1.63 -8.99 8.07
CA ASP A 211 -2.84 -8.30 8.52
C ASP A 211 -2.54 -6.89 9.04
N ILE A 212 -3.09 -5.92 8.36
CA ILE A 212 -2.99 -4.50 8.70
C ILE A 212 -4.38 -3.95 9.00
N LEU A 213 -4.56 -3.32 10.16
CA LEU A 213 -5.82 -2.70 10.54
C LEU A 213 -6.19 -1.56 9.58
N THR A 214 -7.10 -1.86 8.68
CA THR A 214 -7.54 -0.97 7.60
C THR A 214 -9.04 -1.19 7.33
N PRO A 215 -9.71 -0.34 6.54
CA PRO A 215 -11.07 -0.63 6.09
C PRO A 215 -11.23 -1.93 5.30
N MET A 216 -10.14 -2.50 4.76
CA MET A 216 -10.15 -3.83 4.12
C MET A 216 -10.32 -4.90 5.19
N THR A 217 -9.52 -4.87 6.24
CA THR A 217 -9.55 -5.81 7.36
C THR A 217 -10.88 -5.73 8.12
N GLU A 218 -11.39 -4.52 8.35
CA GLU A 218 -12.69 -4.33 9.01
C GLU A 218 -13.85 -5.00 8.24
N ARG A 219 -13.76 -5.09 6.92
CA ARG A 219 -14.77 -5.79 6.10
C ARG A 219 -14.66 -7.32 6.13
N GLN A 220 -13.54 -7.85 6.61
CA GLN A 220 -13.33 -9.30 6.79
C GLN A 220 -13.92 -9.80 8.11
N LEU A 221 -14.11 -8.90 9.08
CA LEU A 221 -14.67 -9.26 10.39
C LEU A 221 -16.14 -9.66 10.25
N ALA A 222 -16.50 -10.80 10.83
CA ALA A 222 -17.86 -11.31 10.82
C ALA A 222 -18.76 -10.46 11.72
N ALA A 223 -19.88 -9.96 11.19
CA ALA A 223 -20.79 -9.05 11.91
C ALA A 223 -21.45 -9.69 13.14
N TYR A 224 -21.50 -11.02 13.22
CA TYR A 224 -22.14 -11.77 14.32
C TYR A 224 -21.18 -12.14 15.47
N LEU A 225 -19.88 -11.82 15.36
CA LEU A 225 -18.89 -12.06 16.40
C LEU A 225 -18.36 -10.73 16.97
N PRO A 226 -18.00 -10.69 18.26
CA PRO A 226 -17.38 -9.51 18.84
C PRO A 226 -16.10 -9.13 18.10
N ARG A 227 -16.01 -7.88 17.65
CA ARG A 227 -14.86 -7.37 16.89
C ARG A 227 -13.54 -7.58 17.62
N GLU A 228 -13.53 -7.32 18.93
CA GLU A 228 -12.31 -7.43 19.75
C GLU A 228 -11.79 -8.85 19.84
N ASP A 229 -12.68 -9.84 19.90
CA ASP A 229 -12.30 -11.24 19.94
C ASP A 229 -11.68 -11.70 18.63
N GLN A 230 -12.26 -11.31 17.49
CA GLN A 230 -11.72 -11.60 16.18
C GLN A 230 -10.34 -10.94 15.98
N LEU A 231 -10.18 -9.68 16.37
CA LEU A 231 -8.87 -9.02 16.30
C LEU A 231 -7.84 -9.65 17.23
N ARG A 232 -8.27 -10.17 18.39
CA ARG A 232 -7.39 -10.90 19.31
C ARG A 232 -6.97 -12.25 18.72
N GLU A 233 -7.88 -12.96 18.07
CA GLU A 233 -7.58 -14.21 17.38
C GLU A 233 -6.55 -13.95 16.26
N MET A 234 -6.80 -12.98 15.36
CA MET A 234 -5.84 -12.56 14.35
C MET A 234 -4.48 -12.21 14.96
N ALA A 235 -4.46 -11.42 16.04
CA ALA A 235 -3.25 -10.98 16.71
C ALA A 235 -2.42 -12.15 17.25
N SER A 236 -3.06 -13.26 17.62
CA SER A 236 -2.38 -14.44 18.18
C SER A 236 -1.48 -15.17 17.18
N LEU A 237 -1.68 -14.93 15.88
CA LEU A 237 -0.85 -15.50 14.81
C LEU A 237 0.53 -14.84 14.69
N TYR A 238 0.68 -13.64 15.23
CA TYR A 238 1.88 -12.81 15.06
C TYR A 238 2.82 -12.90 16.26
N PRO A 239 4.13 -13.15 16.07
CA PRO A 239 5.12 -13.06 17.14
C PRO A 239 5.11 -11.73 17.90
N LEU A 240 4.80 -10.61 17.24
CA LEU A 240 4.65 -9.31 17.91
C LEU A 240 3.32 -9.17 18.69
N GLY A 241 2.45 -10.19 18.69
CA GLY A 241 1.21 -10.26 19.49
C GLY A 241 0.12 -9.29 19.08
N ARG A 242 0.18 -8.72 17.88
CA ARG A 242 -0.83 -7.79 17.33
C ARG A 242 -0.80 -7.77 15.81
N ILE A 243 -1.88 -7.33 15.20
CA ILE A 243 -1.90 -6.96 13.79
C ILE A 243 -1.18 -5.61 13.58
N GLY A 244 -0.73 -5.36 12.36
CA GLY A 244 -0.04 -4.12 12.00
C GLY A 244 -1.00 -2.94 11.84
N THR A 245 -0.46 -1.72 11.80
CA THR A 245 -1.18 -0.50 11.47
C THR A 245 -0.90 -0.04 10.04
N ALA A 246 -1.80 0.76 9.46
CA ALA A 246 -1.59 1.35 8.14
C ALA A 246 -0.31 2.21 8.10
N ASP A 247 0.01 2.89 9.19
CA ASP A 247 1.21 3.73 9.30
C ASP A 247 2.50 2.90 9.28
N GLU A 248 2.52 1.73 9.94
CA GLU A 248 3.69 0.84 9.91
C GLU A 248 3.98 0.30 8.51
N ALA A 249 2.95 -0.10 7.78
CA ALA A 249 3.11 -0.50 6.37
C ALA A 249 3.50 0.70 5.48
N ALA A 250 2.92 1.87 5.72
CA ALA A 250 3.22 3.09 4.99
C ALA A 250 4.66 3.57 5.21
N ALA A 251 5.22 3.41 6.42
CA ALA A 251 6.61 3.73 6.71
C ALA A 251 7.58 2.94 5.82
N ALA A 252 7.31 1.65 5.60
CA ALA A 252 8.08 0.82 4.67
C ALA A 252 7.95 1.30 3.21
N VAL A 253 6.75 1.73 2.79
CA VAL A 253 6.52 2.32 1.46
C VAL A 253 7.37 3.58 1.27
N VAL A 254 7.33 4.49 2.24
CA VAL A 254 8.08 5.76 2.17
C VAL A 254 9.58 5.53 2.24
N PHE A 255 10.06 4.58 3.06
CA PHE A 255 11.45 4.16 3.08
C PHE A 255 11.92 3.69 1.70
N LEU A 256 11.21 2.75 1.08
CA LEU A 256 11.57 2.20 -0.23
C LEU A 256 11.54 3.26 -1.33
N ALA A 257 10.68 4.28 -1.20
CA ALA A 257 10.62 5.41 -2.11
C ALA A 257 11.75 6.44 -1.89
N SER A 258 12.35 6.47 -0.71
CA SER A 258 13.33 7.48 -0.30
C SER A 258 14.73 7.26 -0.88
N PRO A 259 15.60 8.28 -0.84
CA PRO A 259 17.03 8.12 -1.17
C PRO A 259 17.78 7.15 -0.26
N ALA A 260 17.29 6.88 0.96
CA ALA A 260 17.88 5.87 1.85
C ALA A 260 17.82 4.44 1.27
N ALA A 261 16.88 4.19 0.34
CA ALA A 261 16.79 2.93 -0.39
C ALA A 261 17.45 2.97 -1.79
N ALA A 262 18.43 3.85 -2.02
CA ALA A 262 19.05 4.06 -3.33
C ALA A 262 19.67 2.79 -3.92
N TRP A 263 20.13 1.86 -3.09
CA TRP A 263 20.69 0.56 -3.52
C TRP A 263 19.70 -0.61 -3.39
N VAL A 264 18.40 -0.32 -3.28
CA VAL A 264 17.33 -1.31 -3.12
C VAL A 264 16.43 -1.29 -4.36
N THR A 265 16.46 -2.35 -5.16
CA THR A 265 15.54 -2.59 -6.28
C THR A 265 15.25 -4.08 -6.43
N GLY A 266 14.03 -4.46 -6.84
CA GLY A 266 13.57 -5.84 -6.93
C GLY A 266 13.28 -6.50 -5.58
N SER A 267 13.35 -5.75 -4.48
CA SER A 267 13.11 -6.26 -3.13
C SER A 267 11.61 -6.39 -2.84
N ILE A 268 11.27 -7.43 -2.09
CA ILE A 268 9.94 -7.63 -1.48
C ILE A 268 10.14 -7.51 0.03
N TYR A 269 9.71 -6.39 0.58
CA TYR A 269 9.92 -6.04 1.98
C TYR A 269 8.73 -6.50 2.82
N MET A 270 8.97 -7.49 3.68
CA MET A 270 7.95 -8.05 4.57
C MET A 270 7.61 -7.05 5.68
N VAL A 271 6.32 -6.88 5.97
CA VAL A 271 5.80 -6.12 7.12
C VAL A 271 4.70 -6.96 7.76
N ASP A 272 5.10 -7.97 8.52
CA ASP A 272 4.26 -9.10 8.91
C ASP A 272 4.32 -9.46 10.41
N GLY A 273 4.92 -8.61 11.24
CA GLY A 273 5.01 -8.87 12.67
C GLY A 273 5.76 -10.15 13.06
N GLY A 274 6.58 -10.69 12.15
CA GLY A 274 7.36 -11.91 12.34
C GLY A 274 6.60 -13.19 11.95
N LEU A 275 5.44 -13.08 11.28
CA LEU A 275 4.61 -14.24 10.88
C LEU A 275 5.41 -15.26 10.05
N THR A 276 6.30 -14.79 9.19
CA THR A 276 7.04 -15.61 8.21
C THR A 276 8.53 -15.76 8.54
N ALA A 277 8.95 -15.38 9.74
CA ALA A 277 10.35 -15.46 10.18
C ALA A 277 10.80 -16.89 10.52
#